data_6876d00bb418b25bb658fa6b731cbc83
#
_entry.id   6876d00bb418b25bb658fa6b731cbc83
#
_cell.length_a   1.000
_cell.length_b   1.000
_cell.length_c   1.000
_cell.angle_alpha   90.00
_cell.angle_beta   90.00
_cell.angle_gamma   90.00
#
_symmetry.space_group_name_H-M   'P 1'
#
loop_
_entity.id
_entity.type
_entity.pdbx_description
1 polymer ?
#
loop_
_entity_poly.entity_id
_entity_poly.type
_entity_poly.pdbx_seq_one_letter_code
_entity_poly.pdbx_strand_id
1 'polypeptide(L)'
;MQGFDVEVGREIAKRMGVEAQFITPDWDVITAGNWNARWDVSVGSMTPTASRSEVLNFPATYYYTPAAFAVHTDSPITTLAGLNGKNVCTTAASTWEMYLQGDLDMLNAPAFTYDVTPGTITSLKDGAMCADDTRLGAGVRNDGFIDSVPMIQGAIEAGYPIRFLGDPAFHEPLSLATDLGNNDPELDAELARIIAEMQKDYTLSLLSIQHFKNADGSSEDYTVAY
;
A
#
# COMPACT_ATOMS: atom_id res chain seq x y z
N MET A 1 7.65 -6.72 16.10
CA MET A 1 7.01 -6.52 14.80
C MET A 1 7.62 -7.44 13.77
N GLN A 2 6.88 -7.85 12.74
CA GLN A 2 7.33 -8.69 11.63
C GLN A 2 6.65 -8.19 10.34
N GLY A 3 7.25 -8.46 9.19
CA GLY A 3 6.75 -8.09 7.88
C GLY A 3 7.84 -7.49 7.00
N PHE A 4 7.58 -7.37 5.71
CA PHE A 4 8.54 -6.87 4.71
C PHE A 4 9.08 -5.48 5.10
N ASP A 5 8.21 -4.50 5.36
CA ASP A 5 8.61 -3.14 5.73
C ASP A 5 9.44 -3.10 7.00
N VAL A 6 9.12 -3.96 7.98
CA VAL A 6 9.88 -4.04 9.24
C VAL A 6 11.30 -4.54 8.99
N GLU A 7 11.47 -5.54 8.12
CA GLU A 7 12.81 -6.06 7.79
C GLU A 7 13.59 -5.06 6.92
N VAL A 8 12.94 -4.34 6.00
CA VAL A 8 13.54 -3.22 5.27
C VAL A 8 14.04 -2.15 6.24
N GLY A 9 13.20 -1.73 7.21
CA GLY A 9 13.59 -0.75 8.22
C GLY A 9 14.76 -1.22 9.09
N ARG A 10 14.80 -2.50 9.47
CA ARG A 10 15.94 -3.08 10.21
C ARG A 10 17.23 -3.06 9.41
N GLU A 11 17.16 -3.44 8.14
CA GLU A 11 18.35 -3.46 7.28
C GLU A 11 18.86 -2.04 6.99
N ILE A 12 17.95 -1.05 6.84
CA ILE A 12 18.33 0.37 6.74
C ILE A 12 19.11 0.78 7.99
N ALA A 13 18.54 0.59 9.18
CA ALA A 13 19.18 0.95 10.45
C ALA A 13 20.54 0.26 10.64
N LYS A 14 20.64 -1.03 10.29
CA LYS A 14 21.89 -1.78 10.33
C LYS A 14 22.95 -1.18 9.41
N ARG A 15 22.61 -0.76 8.18
CA ARG A 15 23.55 -0.12 7.25
C ARG A 15 23.96 1.27 7.70
N MET A 16 23.08 1.98 8.40
CA MET A 16 23.40 3.25 9.07
C MET A 16 24.24 3.07 10.34
N GLY A 17 24.38 1.85 10.88
CA GLY A 17 25.08 1.58 12.13
C GLY A 17 24.31 2.05 13.38
N VAL A 18 22.97 2.10 13.30
CA VAL A 18 22.08 2.51 14.38
C VAL A 18 21.09 1.41 14.76
N GLU A 19 20.39 1.55 15.87
CA GLU A 19 19.33 0.64 16.29
C GLU A 19 17.96 1.16 15.82
N ALA A 20 17.15 0.27 15.19
CA ALA A 20 15.81 0.61 14.76
C ALA A 20 14.82 0.57 15.93
N GLN A 21 14.08 1.66 16.12
CA GLN A 21 12.94 1.72 17.02
C GLN A 21 11.65 1.87 16.20
N PHE A 22 10.70 0.96 16.37
CA PHE A 22 9.45 0.96 15.61
C PHE A 22 8.27 1.46 16.42
N ILE A 23 7.48 2.34 15.80
CA ILE A 23 6.18 2.80 16.30
C ILE A 23 5.14 2.62 15.21
N THR A 24 3.87 2.58 15.56
CA THR A 24 2.74 2.39 14.63
C THR A 24 1.68 3.48 14.81
N PRO A 25 1.92 4.69 14.33
CA PRO A 25 0.90 5.74 14.30
C PRO A 25 -0.25 5.34 13.35
N ASP A 26 -1.39 6.00 13.50
CA ASP A 26 -2.48 5.85 12.54
C ASP A 26 -2.09 6.45 11.18
N TRP A 27 -2.61 5.86 10.10
CA TRP A 27 -2.21 6.19 8.73
C TRP A 27 -2.45 7.66 8.36
N ASP A 28 -3.58 8.21 8.74
CA ASP A 28 -3.93 9.62 8.55
C ASP A 28 -2.95 10.58 9.25
N VAL A 29 -2.41 10.19 10.40
CA VAL A 29 -1.38 10.94 11.13
C VAL A 29 -0.05 10.92 10.39
N ILE A 30 0.31 9.80 9.76
CA ILE A 30 1.54 9.68 8.99
C ILE A 30 1.44 10.52 7.71
N THR A 31 0.37 10.39 6.95
CA THR A 31 0.17 11.06 5.66
C THR A 31 -0.01 12.57 5.78
N ALA A 32 -0.47 13.07 6.94
CA ALA A 32 -0.63 14.49 7.20
C ALA A 32 0.68 15.26 7.38
N GLY A 33 1.83 14.57 7.51
CA GLY A 33 3.10 15.23 7.84
C GLY A 33 3.11 15.87 9.23
N ASN A 34 4.00 16.83 9.46
CA ASN A 34 4.15 17.51 10.77
C ASN A 34 4.35 16.53 11.93
N TRP A 35 5.26 15.60 11.74
CA TRP A 35 5.51 14.52 12.72
C TRP A 35 6.14 15.03 14.03
N ASN A 36 6.68 16.26 14.04
CA ASN A 36 7.29 16.90 15.21
C ASN A 36 8.39 16.04 15.83
N ALA A 37 9.23 15.44 15.00
CA ALA A 37 10.33 14.55 15.41
C ALA A 37 9.90 13.37 16.31
N ARG A 38 8.67 12.92 16.22
CA ARG A 38 8.21 11.71 16.92
C ARG A 38 8.77 10.43 16.31
N TRP A 39 9.14 10.48 15.05
CA TRP A 39 9.88 9.47 14.28
C TRP A 39 10.59 10.15 13.10
N ASP A 40 11.60 9.49 12.55
CA ASP A 40 12.48 10.05 11.53
C ASP A 40 12.04 9.66 10.10
N VAL A 41 11.58 8.42 9.92
CA VAL A 41 11.23 7.86 8.62
C VAL A 41 9.99 6.97 8.71
N SER A 42 9.13 7.04 7.71
CA SER A 42 8.07 6.06 7.47
C SER A 42 8.57 5.00 6.49
N VAL A 43 8.58 3.74 6.97
CA VAL A 43 8.78 2.54 6.16
C VAL A 43 7.45 1.78 6.18
N GLY A 44 6.45 2.36 5.51
CA GLY A 44 5.06 1.92 5.63
C GLY A 44 4.32 1.94 4.30
N SER A 45 4.99 1.57 3.22
CA SER A 45 4.33 1.34 1.91
C SER A 45 3.57 2.57 1.39
N MET A 46 4.22 3.73 1.42
CA MET A 46 3.57 4.98 1.03
C MET A 46 3.81 5.30 -0.44
N THR A 47 2.74 5.42 -1.20
CA THR A 47 2.79 5.90 -2.59
C THR A 47 3.02 7.41 -2.62
N PRO A 48 4.04 7.90 -3.34
CA PRO A 48 4.23 9.33 -3.59
C PRO A 48 3.08 9.90 -4.41
N THR A 49 2.37 10.90 -3.85
CA THR A 49 1.34 11.68 -4.55
C THR A 49 1.68 13.16 -4.52
N ALA A 50 1.08 13.96 -5.43
CA ALA A 50 1.30 15.40 -5.44
C ALA A 50 0.86 16.02 -4.11
N SER A 51 -0.31 15.64 -3.60
CA SER A 51 -0.83 16.12 -2.33
C SER A 51 0.06 15.76 -1.14
N ARG A 52 0.57 14.53 -1.06
CA ARG A 52 1.49 14.10 0.00
C ARG A 52 2.84 14.81 -0.09
N SER A 53 3.31 15.13 -1.30
CA SER A 53 4.58 15.83 -1.51
C SER A 53 4.61 17.28 -1.02
N GLU A 54 3.44 17.85 -0.68
CA GLU A 54 3.35 19.16 -0.03
C GLU A 54 3.82 19.15 1.43
N VAL A 55 3.83 17.97 2.07
CA VAL A 55 4.16 17.81 3.50
C VAL A 55 5.22 16.75 3.79
N LEU A 56 5.55 15.90 2.81
CA LEU A 56 6.50 14.79 2.94
C LEU A 56 7.51 14.79 1.78
N ASN A 57 8.73 14.32 2.07
CA ASN A 57 9.71 13.91 1.06
C ASN A 57 9.60 12.40 0.82
N PHE A 58 10.01 11.96 -0.38
CA PHE A 58 10.06 10.55 -0.80
C PHE A 58 11.46 10.19 -1.30
N PRO A 59 12.41 9.90 -0.41
CA PRO A 59 13.81 9.71 -0.77
C PRO A 59 14.06 8.52 -1.69
N ALA A 60 13.30 7.43 -1.55
CA ALA A 60 13.46 6.26 -2.42
C ALA A 60 12.22 5.37 -2.46
N THR A 61 11.88 4.89 -3.65
CA THR A 61 10.97 3.77 -3.86
C THR A 61 11.71 2.46 -3.60
N TYR A 62 11.12 1.55 -2.82
CA TYR A 62 11.77 0.29 -2.47
C TYR A 62 11.02 -0.94 -2.95
N TYR A 63 9.74 -0.83 -3.33
CA TYR A 63 9.00 -1.88 -4.01
C TYR A 63 7.73 -1.35 -4.70
N TYR A 64 6.99 -2.22 -5.37
CA TYR A 64 5.79 -1.88 -6.13
C TYR A 64 4.70 -2.90 -5.85
N THR A 65 3.45 -2.47 -5.69
CA THR A 65 2.32 -3.40 -5.55
C THR A 65 1.20 -3.06 -6.52
N PRO A 66 0.53 -4.07 -7.09
CA PRO A 66 -0.71 -3.85 -7.81
C PRO A 66 -1.86 -3.60 -6.82
N ALA A 67 -2.72 -2.63 -7.14
CA ALA A 67 -3.99 -2.38 -6.47
C ALA A 67 -5.11 -3.12 -7.21
N ALA A 68 -5.92 -3.89 -6.49
CA ALA A 68 -6.96 -4.71 -7.09
C ALA A 68 -8.27 -4.63 -6.32
N PHE A 69 -9.36 -4.99 -7.00
CA PHE A 69 -10.67 -5.12 -6.37
C PHE A 69 -10.93 -6.56 -5.95
N ALA A 70 -11.67 -6.71 -4.85
CA ALA A 70 -12.19 -8.00 -4.42
C ALA A 70 -13.67 -7.89 -4.02
N VAL A 71 -14.36 -9.01 -4.18
CA VAL A 71 -15.78 -9.16 -3.82
C VAL A 71 -15.99 -10.50 -3.09
N HIS A 72 -17.10 -10.65 -2.39
CA HIS A 72 -17.50 -11.94 -1.82
C HIS A 72 -17.64 -13.00 -2.93
N THR A 73 -17.29 -14.26 -2.65
CA THR A 73 -17.37 -15.37 -3.63
C THR A 73 -18.76 -15.55 -4.24
N ASP A 74 -19.81 -15.36 -3.43
CA ASP A 74 -21.20 -15.45 -3.86
C ASP A 74 -21.73 -14.17 -4.52
N SER A 75 -20.89 -13.13 -4.66
CA SER A 75 -21.32 -11.89 -5.33
C SER A 75 -21.67 -12.15 -6.80
N PRO A 76 -22.82 -11.63 -7.27
CA PRO A 76 -23.16 -11.70 -8.69
C PRO A 76 -22.32 -10.75 -9.58
N ILE A 77 -21.51 -9.88 -8.96
CA ILE A 77 -20.66 -8.94 -9.66
C ILE A 77 -19.45 -9.68 -10.24
N THR A 78 -19.31 -9.66 -11.57
CA THR A 78 -18.25 -10.39 -12.30
C THR A 78 -17.30 -9.49 -13.09
N THR A 79 -17.55 -8.18 -13.12
CA THR A 79 -16.72 -7.18 -13.82
C THR A 79 -16.54 -5.95 -12.95
N LEU A 80 -15.49 -5.17 -13.18
CA LEU A 80 -15.25 -3.88 -12.47
C LEU A 80 -16.44 -2.93 -12.66
N ALA A 81 -16.98 -2.81 -13.86
CA ALA A 81 -18.16 -1.99 -14.13
C ALA A 81 -19.39 -2.39 -13.29
N GLY A 82 -19.47 -3.63 -12.81
CA GLY A 82 -20.53 -4.08 -11.89
C GLY A 82 -20.51 -3.43 -10.52
N LEU A 83 -19.39 -2.79 -10.14
CA LEU A 83 -19.26 -1.98 -8.93
C LEU A 83 -19.75 -0.54 -9.09
N ASN A 84 -20.09 -0.09 -10.30
CA ASN A 84 -20.62 1.24 -10.52
C ASN A 84 -21.96 1.42 -9.78
N GLY A 85 -22.05 2.52 -9.03
CA GLY A 85 -23.20 2.83 -8.18
C GLY A 85 -23.33 1.97 -6.92
N LYS A 86 -22.35 1.10 -6.64
CA LYS A 86 -22.33 0.22 -5.47
C LYS A 86 -21.59 0.84 -4.28
N ASN A 87 -21.64 0.18 -3.13
CA ASN A 87 -20.84 0.55 -1.95
C ASN A 87 -19.49 -0.17 -2.02
N VAL A 88 -18.41 0.59 -2.19
CA VAL A 88 -17.04 0.05 -2.24
C VAL A 88 -16.28 0.49 -1.00
N CYS A 89 -15.68 -0.47 -0.30
CA CYS A 89 -14.87 -0.21 0.88
C CYS A 89 -13.39 0.02 0.50
N THR A 90 -12.71 0.86 1.28
CA THR A 90 -11.28 1.14 1.13
C THR A 90 -10.67 1.65 2.44
N THR A 91 -9.34 1.75 2.48
CA THR A 91 -8.62 2.38 3.58
C THR A 91 -8.70 3.91 3.44
N ALA A 92 -9.06 4.60 4.52
CA ALA A 92 -9.10 6.06 4.57
C ALA A 92 -7.73 6.69 4.28
N ALA A 93 -7.70 7.82 3.58
CA ALA A 93 -6.51 8.57 3.18
C ALA A 93 -5.50 7.76 2.32
N SER A 94 -5.95 6.65 1.72
CA SER A 94 -5.16 5.84 0.80
C SER A 94 -5.25 6.33 -0.65
N THR A 95 -4.35 5.89 -1.50
CA THR A 95 -4.42 6.06 -2.96
C THR A 95 -5.62 5.35 -3.57
N TRP A 96 -6.07 4.28 -2.94
CA TRP A 96 -7.28 3.56 -3.33
C TRP A 96 -8.55 4.41 -3.11
N GLU A 97 -8.60 5.17 -2.01
CA GLU A 97 -9.68 6.13 -1.78
C GLU A 97 -9.65 7.25 -2.83
N MET A 98 -8.47 7.82 -3.13
CA MET A 98 -8.29 8.80 -4.20
C MET A 98 -8.72 8.24 -5.56
N TYR A 99 -8.39 6.98 -5.87
CA TYR A 99 -8.83 6.31 -7.10
C TYR A 99 -10.36 6.22 -7.17
N LEU A 100 -11.03 5.82 -6.09
CA LEU A 100 -12.49 5.74 -6.05
C LEU A 100 -13.17 7.11 -6.12
N GLN A 101 -12.49 8.16 -5.68
CA GLN A 101 -12.95 9.57 -5.78
C GLN A 101 -12.68 10.16 -7.17
N GLY A 102 -11.81 9.53 -7.97
CA GLY A 102 -11.45 9.99 -9.31
C GLY A 102 -10.39 11.10 -9.33
N ASP A 103 -9.60 11.23 -8.25
CA ASP A 103 -8.60 12.29 -8.07
C ASP A 103 -7.19 11.77 -7.70
N LEU A 104 -6.89 10.50 -7.98
CA LEU A 104 -5.56 9.93 -7.76
C LEU A 104 -4.48 10.69 -8.54
N ASP A 105 -3.52 11.26 -7.81
CA ASP A 105 -2.49 12.17 -8.31
C ASP A 105 -1.05 11.64 -8.07
N MET A 106 -0.79 10.37 -8.32
CA MET A 106 0.55 9.77 -8.14
C MET A 106 1.62 10.53 -8.92
N LEU A 107 2.75 10.81 -8.26
CA LEU A 107 3.89 11.51 -8.88
C LEU A 107 4.48 10.67 -10.03
N ASN A 108 4.75 11.37 -11.15
CA ASN A 108 5.35 10.78 -12.35
C ASN A 108 4.51 9.66 -13.02
N ALA A 109 3.26 9.48 -12.63
CA ALA A 109 2.36 8.55 -13.28
C ALA A 109 1.60 9.22 -14.44
N PRO A 110 1.20 8.45 -15.47
CA PRO A 110 0.25 8.94 -16.48
C PRO A 110 -1.14 9.19 -15.85
N ALA A 111 -1.99 9.90 -16.58
CA ALA A 111 -3.39 10.06 -16.15
C ALA A 111 -4.08 8.68 -16.02
N PHE A 112 -4.85 8.51 -14.95
CA PHE A 112 -5.55 7.26 -14.67
C PHE A 112 -6.87 7.14 -15.43
N THR A 113 -7.21 5.91 -15.76
CA THR A 113 -8.57 5.53 -16.18
C THR A 113 -9.28 4.97 -14.94
N TYR A 114 -10.45 5.48 -14.66
CA TYR A 114 -11.26 5.06 -13.51
C TYR A 114 -12.36 4.11 -13.96
N ASP A 115 -12.12 2.80 -13.82
CA ASP A 115 -13.05 1.76 -14.29
C ASP A 115 -14.22 1.53 -13.34
N VAL A 116 -14.13 2.07 -12.13
CA VAL A 116 -15.17 1.98 -11.09
C VAL A 116 -15.57 3.37 -10.62
N THR A 117 -16.85 3.65 -10.70
CA THR A 117 -17.48 4.85 -10.13
C THR A 117 -18.48 4.43 -9.05
N PRO A 118 -18.08 4.33 -7.77
CA PRO A 118 -18.95 3.84 -6.70
C PRO A 118 -20.10 4.82 -6.44
N GLY A 119 -21.21 4.31 -5.95
CA GLY A 119 -22.30 5.14 -5.41
C GLY A 119 -22.04 5.61 -3.99
N THR A 120 -21.27 4.80 -3.23
CA THR A 120 -20.82 5.10 -1.87
C THR A 120 -19.42 4.56 -1.69
N ILE A 121 -18.56 5.35 -1.04
CA ILE A 121 -17.25 4.91 -0.57
C ILE A 121 -17.32 4.74 0.94
N THR A 122 -17.04 3.54 1.43
CA THR A 122 -16.91 3.27 2.86
C THR A 122 -15.42 3.26 3.21
N SER A 123 -14.94 4.34 3.84
CA SER A 123 -13.54 4.48 4.24
C SER A 123 -13.36 3.99 5.67
N LEU A 124 -12.54 2.95 5.85
CA LEU A 124 -12.22 2.36 7.15
C LEU A 124 -10.75 2.60 7.51
N LYS A 125 -10.37 2.25 8.74
CA LYS A 125 -9.02 2.48 9.25
C LYS A 125 -7.94 1.71 8.47
N ASP A 126 -8.27 0.49 8.02
CA ASP A 126 -7.37 -0.39 7.27
C ASP A 126 -8.15 -1.36 6.37
N GLY A 127 -7.44 -1.98 5.42
CA GLY A 127 -8.02 -2.91 4.46
C GLY A 127 -8.50 -4.23 5.08
N ALA A 128 -7.92 -4.64 6.20
CA ALA A 128 -8.36 -5.84 6.89
C ALA A 128 -9.81 -5.69 7.40
N MET A 129 -10.20 -4.49 7.84
CA MET A 129 -11.59 -4.18 8.20
C MET A 129 -12.52 -4.26 6.99
N CYS A 130 -12.08 -3.81 5.80
CA CYS A 130 -12.86 -3.95 4.57
C CYS A 130 -13.04 -5.43 4.18
N ALA A 131 -12.00 -6.23 4.27
CA ALA A 131 -12.06 -7.67 4.04
C ALA A 131 -12.97 -8.37 5.06
N ASP A 132 -12.90 -7.98 6.34
CA ASP A 132 -13.78 -8.47 7.41
C ASP A 132 -15.27 -8.17 7.15
N ASP A 133 -15.58 -6.98 6.66
CA ASP A 133 -16.93 -6.60 6.28
C ASP A 133 -17.42 -7.35 5.03
N THR A 134 -16.52 -7.53 4.03
CA THR A 134 -16.86 -8.23 2.77
C THR A 134 -17.13 -9.73 3.02
N ARG A 135 -16.38 -10.40 3.92
CA ARG A 135 -16.59 -11.83 4.21
C ARG A 135 -17.93 -12.17 4.85
N LEU A 136 -18.68 -11.18 5.36
CA LEU A 136 -20.00 -11.39 5.96
C LEU A 136 -21.07 -11.76 4.93
N GLY A 137 -20.81 -11.56 3.64
CA GLY A 137 -21.72 -11.89 2.55
C GLY A 137 -21.83 -10.79 1.49
N ALA A 138 -22.23 -11.18 0.29
CA ALA A 138 -22.37 -10.27 -0.84
C ALA A 138 -23.37 -9.14 -0.54
N GLY A 139 -22.93 -7.89 -0.54
CA GLY A 139 -23.75 -6.69 -0.29
C GLY A 139 -24.27 -6.54 1.14
N VAL A 140 -23.73 -7.28 2.12
CA VAL A 140 -24.18 -7.18 3.53
C VAL A 140 -23.67 -5.88 4.17
N ARG A 141 -22.40 -5.56 4.03
CA ARG A 141 -21.78 -4.32 4.50
C ARG A 141 -21.27 -3.46 3.36
N ASN A 142 -20.63 -4.10 2.40
CA ASN A 142 -20.17 -3.51 1.16
C ASN A 142 -20.41 -4.48 -0.01
N ASP A 143 -20.31 -4.00 -1.23
CA ASP A 143 -20.44 -4.82 -2.44
C ASP A 143 -19.07 -5.35 -2.90
N GLY A 144 -17.99 -4.72 -2.47
CA GLY A 144 -16.60 -5.07 -2.72
C GLY A 144 -15.66 -4.06 -2.09
N PHE A 145 -14.37 -4.30 -2.20
CA PHE A 145 -13.33 -3.39 -1.69
C PHE A 145 -12.12 -3.36 -2.62
N ILE A 146 -11.30 -2.33 -2.49
CA ILE A 146 -10.02 -2.19 -3.19
C ILE A 146 -8.88 -2.14 -2.17
N ASP A 147 -7.80 -2.86 -2.44
CA ASP A 147 -6.57 -2.90 -1.65
C ASP A 147 -5.41 -3.45 -2.49
N SER A 148 -4.23 -3.57 -1.91
CA SER A 148 -3.08 -4.23 -2.53
C SER A 148 -3.33 -5.71 -2.78
N VAL A 149 -2.81 -6.23 -3.88
CA VAL A 149 -2.89 -7.67 -4.19
C VAL A 149 -2.36 -8.54 -3.06
N PRO A 150 -1.21 -8.24 -2.41
CA PRO A 150 -0.72 -9.06 -1.29
C PRO A 150 -1.69 -9.15 -0.11
N MET A 151 -2.39 -8.05 0.23
CA MET A 151 -3.38 -8.06 1.32
C MET A 151 -4.59 -8.91 0.97
N ILE A 152 -5.15 -8.73 -0.24
CA ILE A 152 -6.30 -9.52 -0.70
C ILE A 152 -5.94 -11.01 -0.77
N GLN A 153 -4.76 -11.34 -1.32
CA GLN A 153 -4.26 -12.71 -1.40
C GLN A 153 -4.12 -13.33 -0.01
N GLY A 154 -3.53 -12.61 0.94
CA GLY A 154 -3.40 -13.07 2.32
C GLY A 154 -4.75 -13.34 2.99
N ALA A 155 -5.78 -12.53 2.72
CA ALA A 155 -7.13 -12.77 3.23
C ALA A 155 -7.78 -14.02 2.59
N ILE A 156 -7.58 -14.24 1.29
CA ILE A 156 -8.03 -15.47 0.58
C ILE A 156 -7.36 -16.70 1.20
N GLU A 157 -6.06 -16.66 1.41
CA GLU A 157 -5.29 -17.76 2.02
C GLU A 157 -5.67 -18.01 3.48
N ALA A 158 -6.10 -16.99 4.20
CA ALA A 158 -6.68 -17.10 5.53
C ALA A 158 -8.10 -17.71 5.52
N GLY A 159 -8.64 -18.05 4.33
CA GLY A 159 -9.94 -18.71 4.17
C GLY A 159 -11.12 -17.75 4.12
N TYR A 160 -10.89 -16.46 3.85
CA TYR A 160 -12.00 -15.52 3.64
C TYR A 160 -12.73 -15.87 2.34
N PRO A 161 -14.07 -15.89 2.32
CA PRO A 161 -14.87 -16.19 1.13
C PRO A 161 -14.91 -14.97 0.20
N ILE A 162 -13.75 -14.53 -0.25
CA ILE A 162 -13.57 -13.41 -1.19
C ILE A 162 -12.79 -13.88 -2.42
N ARG A 163 -12.92 -13.16 -3.50
CA ARG A 163 -12.18 -13.39 -4.75
C ARG A 163 -11.81 -12.07 -5.40
N PHE A 164 -10.73 -12.08 -6.16
CA PHE A 164 -10.39 -10.96 -7.03
C PHE A 164 -11.49 -10.68 -8.05
N LEU A 165 -11.62 -9.42 -8.43
CA LEU A 165 -12.55 -8.94 -9.45
C LEU A 165 -11.80 -8.17 -10.55
N GLY A 166 -11.65 -8.78 -11.72
CA GLY A 166 -10.91 -8.20 -12.83
C GLY A 166 -9.40 -8.21 -12.64
N ASP A 167 -8.70 -7.50 -13.51
CA ASP A 167 -7.27 -7.26 -13.42
C ASP A 167 -6.96 -6.13 -12.41
N PRO A 168 -5.71 -5.96 -11.97
CA PRO A 168 -5.32 -4.83 -11.13
C PRO A 168 -5.69 -3.49 -11.77
N ALA A 169 -6.21 -2.57 -10.96
CA ALA A 169 -6.63 -1.25 -11.43
C ALA A 169 -5.43 -0.35 -11.76
N PHE A 170 -4.38 -0.43 -10.97
CA PHE A 170 -3.12 0.30 -11.16
C PHE A 170 -2.00 -0.34 -10.34
N HIS A 171 -0.76 0.12 -10.58
CA HIS A 171 0.42 -0.29 -9.83
C HIS A 171 0.96 0.92 -9.06
N GLU A 172 1.36 0.70 -7.83
CA GLU A 172 1.83 1.73 -6.91
C GLU A 172 3.34 1.60 -6.67
N PRO A 173 4.13 2.66 -6.91
CA PRO A 173 5.47 2.75 -6.35
C PRO A 173 5.36 3.03 -4.85
N LEU A 174 6.00 2.21 -4.03
CA LEU A 174 5.95 2.33 -2.58
C LEU A 174 7.30 2.80 -2.05
N SER A 175 7.28 3.95 -1.40
CA SER A 175 8.47 4.71 -1.04
C SER A 175 8.63 4.88 0.46
N LEU A 176 9.87 5.09 0.89
CA LEU A 176 10.15 5.72 2.17
C LEU A 176 9.60 7.13 2.16
N ALA A 177 9.17 7.62 3.32
CA ALA A 177 8.80 9.02 3.47
C ALA A 177 9.48 9.64 4.69
N THR A 178 9.83 10.94 4.58
CA THR A 178 10.35 11.77 5.67
C THR A 178 9.53 13.05 5.78
N ASP A 179 9.54 13.69 6.96
CA ASP A 179 8.71 14.87 7.24
C ASP A 179 9.37 16.14 6.70
N LEU A 180 8.70 16.87 5.79
CA LEU A 180 9.14 18.19 5.34
C LEU A 180 9.23 19.20 6.48
N GLY A 181 8.43 19.07 7.54
CA GLY A 181 8.48 19.93 8.71
C GLY A 181 9.76 19.77 9.53
N ASN A 182 10.45 18.63 9.39
CA ASN A 182 11.76 18.36 9.98
C ASN A 182 12.74 17.95 8.87
N ASN A 183 12.85 18.79 7.85
CA ASN A 183 13.60 18.49 6.64
C ASN A 183 15.08 18.21 6.94
N ASP A 184 15.53 16.99 6.65
CA ASP A 184 16.92 16.52 6.78
C ASP A 184 17.41 15.95 5.45
N PRO A 185 17.98 16.79 4.57
CA PRO A 185 18.49 16.34 3.27
C PRO A 185 19.63 15.33 3.36
N GLU A 186 20.38 15.29 4.47
CA GLU A 186 21.46 14.32 4.67
C GLU A 186 20.87 12.93 4.96
N LEU A 187 19.82 12.88 5.79
CA LEU A 187 19.06 11.64 6.02
C LEU A 187 18.41 11.14 4.71
N ASP A 188 17.75 12.02 3.96
CA ASP A 188 17.12 11.66 2.69
C ASP A 188 18.14 11.08 1.68
N ALA A 189 19.30 11.72 1.55
CA ALA A 189 20.36 11.24 0.68
C ALA A 189 20.92 9.88 1.14
N GLU A 190 21.08 9.68 2.44
CA GLU A 190 21.55 8.43 3.01
C GLU A 190 20.53 7.29 2.83
N LEU A 191 19.25 7.55 3.05
CA LEU A 191 18.16 6.59 2.79
C LEU A 191 18.13 6.18 1.33
N ALA A 192 18.21 7.15 0.40
CA ALA A 192 18.25 6.88 -1.03
C ALA A 192 19.47 6.01 -1.41
N ARG A 193 20.65 6.32 -0.85
CA ARG A 193 21.89 5.55 -1.08
C ARG A 193 21.73 4.10 -0.59
N ILE A 194 21.19 3.91 0.60
CA ILE A 194 21.00 2.58 1.20
C ILE A 194 20.01 1.74 0.39
N ILE A 195 18.87 2.31 -0.02
CA ILE A 195 17.90 1.59 -0.86
C ILE A 195 18.53 1.20 -2.20
N ALA A 196 19.30 2.09 -2.84
CA ALA A 196 20.00 1.76 -4.08
C ALA A 196 21.03 0.61 -3.88
N GLU A 197 21.71 0.55 -2.75
CA GLU A 197 22.59 -0.56 -2.41
C GLU A 197 21.81 -1.86 -2.18
N MET A 198 20.69 -1.82 -1.45
CA MET A 198 19.83 -2.98 -1.21
C MET A 198 19.20 -3.52 -2.50
N GLN A 199 18.90 -2.67 -3.46
CA GLN A 199 18.50 -3.09 -4.82
C GLN A 199 19.65 -3.78 -5.54
N LYS A 200 20.84 -3.17 -5.54
CA LYS A 200 22.03 -3.66 -6.26
C LYS A 200 22.53 -5.00 -5.74
N ASP A 201 22.50 -5.23 -4.44
CA ASP A 201 22.96 -6.46 -3.80
C ASP A 201 21.85 -7.50 -3.59
N TYR A 202 20.67 -7.27 -4.17
CA TYR A 202 19.47 -8.11 -4.10
C TYR A 202 18.87 -8.30 -2.71
N THR A 203 19.25 -7.50 -1.73
CA THR A 203 18.67 -7.60 -0.37
C THR A 203 17.15 -7.35 -0.39
N LEU A 204 16.69 -6.31 -1.13
CA LEU A 204 15.25 -6.05 -1.25
C LEU A 204 14.51 -7.20 -1.92
N SER A 205 15.04 -7.74 -3.02
CA SER A 205 14.47 -8.88 -3.75
C SER A 205 14.35 -10.12 -2.84
N LEU A 206 15.40 -10.44 -2.07
CA LEU A 206 15.38 -11.57 -1.14
C LEU A 206 14.35 -11.37 -0.02
N LEU A 207 14.22 -10.17 0.52
CA LEU A 207 13.18 -9.84 1.51
C LEU A 207 11.78 -9.94 0.91
N SER A 208 11.57 -9.44 -0.33
CA SER A 208 10.31 -9.55 -1.04
C SER A 208 9.90 -11.03 -1.21
N ILE A 209 10.76 -11.83 -1.80
CA ILE A 209 10.54 -13.28 -1.99
C ILE A 209 10.29 -14.01 -0.65
N GLN A 210 10.91 -13.57 0.42
CA GLN A 210 10.71 -14.17 1.75
C GLN A 210 9.33 -13.86 2.33
N HIS A 211 8.84 -12.64 2.14
CA HIS A 211 7.63 -12.13 2.81
C HIS A 211 6.36 -12.25 1.96
N PHE A 212 6.46 -12.22 0.63
CA PHE A 212 5.32 -12.35 -0.28
C PHE A 212 5.26 -13.76 -0.88
N LYS A 213 5.02 -14.75 0.00
CA LYS A 213 4.83 -16.16 -0.36
C LYS A 213 3.36 -16.48 -0.48
N ASN A 214 3.00 -17.15 -1.55
CA ASN A 214 1.67 -17.70 -1.77
C ASN A 214 1.52 -19.08 -1.15
N ALA A 215 0.29 -19.52 -0.90
CA ALA A 215 -0.01 -20.83 -0.29
C ALA A 215 0.47 -22.01 -1.15
N ASP A 216 0.62 -21.83 -2.47
CA ASP A 216 1.15 -22.84 -3.39
C ASP A 216 2.68 -22.96 -3.35
N GLY A 217 3.36 -22.15 -2.53
CA GLY A 217 4.81 -22.11 -2.37
C GLY A 217 5.54 -21.22 -3.40
N SER A 218 4.83 -20.59 -4.33
CA SER A 218 5.39 -19.51 -5.15
C SER A 218 5.65 -18.26 -4.30
N SER A 219 6.43 -17.35 -4.83
CA SER A 219 6.69 -16.05 -4.18
C SER A 219 6.85 -14.97 -5.24
N GLU A 220 6.48 -13.75 -4.85
CA GLU A 220 6.53 -12.60 -5.74
C GLU A 220 7.69 -11.68 -5.36
N ASP A 221 8.41 -11.21 -6.37
CA ASP A 221 9.39 -10.14 -6.21
C ASP A 221 8.77 -8.81 -6.62
N TYR A 222 8.22 -8.11 -5.64
CA TYR A 222 7.61 -6.80 -5.85
C TYR A 222 8.64 -5.64 -5.94
N THR A 223 9.95 -5.93 -5.96
CA THR A 223 10.98 -4.89 -6.03
C THR A 223 11.32 -4.47 -7.46
N VAL A 224 10.76 -5.15 -8.45
CA VAL A 224 10.93 -4.86 -9.87
C VAL A 224 9.79 -3.96 -10.34
N ALA A 225 10.13 -2.83 -11.00
CA ALA A 225 9.13 -1.93 -11.60
C ALA A 225 8.41 -2.63 -12.78
N TYR A 226 7.12 -2.40 -12.90
CA TYR A 226 6.26 -2.91 -13.99
C TYR A 226 6.30 -1.99 -15.19
#